data_20556b3693b7083980b61a3e4aac819b
#
_entry.id   20556b3693b7083980b61a3e4aac819b
#
_cell.length_a   1.000
_cell.length_b   1.000
_cell.length_c   1.000
_cell.angle_alpha   90.00
_cell.angle_beta   90.00
_cell.angle_gamma   90.00
#
_symmetry.space_group_name_H-M   'P 1'
#
loop_
_entity.id
_entity.type
_entity.pdbx_description
1 polymer ?
#
loop_
_entity_poly.entity_id
_entity_poly.type
_entity_poly.pdbx_seq_one_letter_code
_entity_poly.pdbx_strand_id
1 'polypeptide(L)'
;MNRHPKASWAALAVTLLPLALPAAGPQLAVQQVQMEKGTWPRSMRGRAWVNVVGASGSPIQGLGPDIFRVYEGGNSSSSKITKVETLESLGTGASIVLVIQASGAMEPICEELKKSASAFVNGLGEKDHVAAVDYAESAETIAPFSAEKGEVAGKVGKMTCTGKSFLLYDGLAQAVSLFAGNPGKGQQGGALPAPKAIIVIADGRDNGSATDVEKVVSDANKRRIPIHAVGHSELDQDSLAGLEQIARRTGGTYRAAPTVEDINKGLTVIKDYINKAYVLDWKTELDHDGKEHKVEVAMESDSGPGLKGSLMVRTPDYFDWMRLAAWVVGILLLVIVGGAIYVLTRPKPPPQRFCFVCKRAQMPEWDVCLFCLKSAKARLLVQKGMNKGKTYPLVGKVVSLGSGPENNIRILDGAVSGKHAGVSIDDNKFEIVDLGSKNGVLVNGKRTPRRFLRNGDVITLGMTELKFESTVAAGGDEEADD
;
A
#
# COMPACT_ATOMS: atom_id res chain seq x y z
N MET A 1 -53.26 -67.30 -50.67
CA MET A 1 -53.18 -67.80 -49.26
C MET A 1 -51.95 -67.26 -48.62
N ASN A 2 -52.05 -66.16 -47.91
CA ASN A 2 -50.95 -65.66 -47.05
C ASN A 2 -51.59 -64.99 -45.82
N ARG A 3 -51.44 -65.67 -44.71
CA ARG A 3 -51.91 -65.19 -43.40
C ARG A 3 -50.82 -64.29 -42.79
N HIS A 4 -51.16 -63.08 -42.50
CA HIS A 4 -50.33 -62.24 -41.65
C HIS A 4 -50.66 -62.46 -40.17
N PRO A 5 -49.67 -62.58 -39.28
CA PRO A 5 -49.95 -62.68 -37.84
C PRO A 5 -50.15 -61.25 -37.27
N LYS A 6 -51.20 -61.08 -36.47
CA LYS A 6 -51.50 -59.90 -35.66
C LYS A 6 -50.53 -59.84 -34.51
N ALA A 7 -49.69 -58.82 -34.49
CA ALA A 7 -48.88 -58.49 -33.28
C ALA A 7 -49.77 -57.80 -32.24
N SER A 8 -49.93 -58.43 -31.08
CA SER A 8 -50.60 -57.86 -29.94
C SER A 8 -49.58 -56.95 -29.19
N TRP A 9 -49.91 -55.68 -29.14
CA TRP A 9 -49.18 -54.74 -28.26
C TRP A 9 -49.66 -54.89 -26.81
N ALA A 10 -48.88 -55.59 -25.99
CA ALA A 10 -49.06 -55.53 -24.55
C ALA A 10 -48.52 -54.17 -24.08
N ALA A 11 -49.38 -53.30 -23.60
CA ALA A 11 -49.00 -52.06 -22.94
C ALA A 11 -48.36 -52.40 -21.61
N LEU A 12 -47.03 -52.20 -21.54
CA LEU A 12 -46.29 -52.19 -20.24
C LEU A 12 -46.65 -50.93 -19.50
N ALA A 13 -47.56 -51.01 -18.55
CA ALA A 13 -47.76 -49.92 -17.59
C ALA A 13 -46.53 -49.85 -16.67
N VAL A 14 -45.62 -48.93 -17.01
CA VAL A 14 -44.54 -48.55 -16.09
C VAL A 14 -45.18 -47.71 -14.98
N THR A 15 -45.49 -48.29 -13.88
CA THR A 15 -45.80 -47.59 -12.61
C THR A 15 -44.53 -46.88 -12.20
N LEU A 16 -44.41 -45.60 -12.53
CA LEU A 16 -43.48 -44.69 -11.89
C LEU A 16 -43.88 -44.59 -10.41
N LEU A 17 -43.26 -45.38 -9.57
CA LEU A 17 -43.19 -45.04 -8.15
C LEU A 17 -42.53 -43.68 -8.04
N PRO A 18 -43.13 -42.75 -7.29
CA PRO A 18 -42.43 -41.51 -6.98
C PRO A 18 -41.18 -41.89 -6.21
N LEU A 19 -40.02 -41.66 -6.82
CA LEU A 19 -38.77 -41.61 -6.09
C LEU A 19 -38.92 -40.55 -5.00
N ALA A 20 -39.29 -40.97 -3.78
CA ALA A 20 -39.17 -40.12 -2.64
C ALA A 20 -37.70 -39.66 -2.57
N LEU A 21 -37.47 -38.41 -2.89
CA LEU A 21 -36.18 -37.80 -2.60
C LEU A 21 -35.84 -38.14 -1.14
N PRO A 22 -34.65 -38.63 -0.86
CA PRO A 22 -34.28 -38.90 0.54
C PRO A 22 -34.50 -37.60 1.30
N ALA A 23 -35.24 -37.69 2.41
CA ALA A 23 -35.40 -36.56 3.33
C ALA A 23 -34.02 -36.02 3.63
N ALA A 24 -33.82 -34.74 3.28
CA ALA A 24 -32.51 -34.12 3.48
C ALA A 24 -32.18 -34.25 4.97
N GLY A 25 -31.07 -34.94 5.29
CA GLY A 25 -30.62 -35.04 6.66
C GLY A 25 -30.28 -33.66 7.25
N PRO A 26 -29.91 -33.59 8.50
CA PRO A 26 -29.49 -32.30 9.08
C PRO A 26 -28.35 -31.70 8.24
N GLN A 27 -28.32 -30.38 8.16
CA GLN A 27 -27.35 -29.64 7.36
C GLN A 27 -26.67 -28.56 8.19
N LEU A 28 -25.39 -28.31 7.89
CA LEU A 28 -24.61 -27.20 8.44
C LEU A 28 -24.24 -26.26 7.30
N ALA A 29 -24.65 -25.02 7.41
CA ALA A 29 -24.33 -23.97 6.44
C ALA A 29 -23.51 -22.86 7.11
N VAL A 30 -22.31 -22.64 6.62
CA VAL A 30 -21.49 -21.48 7.02
C VAL A 30 -21.92 -20.33 6.14
N GLN A 31 -22.59 -19.33 6.71
CA GLN A 31 -23.14 -18.20 5.97
C GLN A 31 -22.08 -17.13 5.71
N GLN A 32 -21.32 -16.81 6.74
CA GLN A 32 -20.32 -15.76 6.66
C GLN A 32 -19.15 -16.11 7.59
N VAL A 33 -17.94 -15.70 7.18
CA VAL A 33 -16.74 -15.71 8.00
C VAL A 33 -16.09 -14.33 7.91
N GLN A 34 -15.69 -13.79 9.05
CA GLN A 34 -14.95 -12.54 9.13
C GLN A 34 -13.68 -12.74 9.94
N MET A 35 -12.61 -12.05 9.51
CA MET A 35 -11.37 -11.94 10.27
C MET A 35 -11.24 -10.55 10.82
N GLU A 36 -11.29 -10.41 12.14
CA GLU A 36 -11.20 -9.14 12.84
C GLU A 36 -9.79 -8.94 13.39
N LYS A 37 -9.27 -7.71 13.23
CA LYS A 37 -8.00 -7.32 13.85
C LYS A 37 -8.19 -7.23 15.36
N GLY A 38 -7.39 -7.96 16.12
CA GLY A 38 -7.34 -7.83 17.58
C GLY A 38 -6.49 -6.63 18.01
N THR A 39 -6.55 -6.34 19.33
CA THR A 39 -5.93 -5.15 19.96
C THR A 39 -4.46 -5.29 20.24
N TRP A 40 -3.60 -5.92 19.61
CA TRP A 40 -2.13 -6.01 19.81
C TRP A 40 -1.59 -7.37 20.34
N PRO A 41 -0.39 -7.76 19.92
CA PRO A 41 0.42 -7.24 18.78
C PRO A 41 0.37 -8.13 17.54
N ARG A 42 -0.66 -8.53 16.97
CA ARG A 42 -0.91 -9.43 15.85
C ARG A 42 -1.96 -10.51 16.18
N SER A 43 -2.80 -10.25 17.17
CA SER A 43 -3.92 -11.15 17.39
C SER A 43 -4.99 -10.88 16.34
N MET A 44 -5.41 -11.90 15.65
CA MET A 44 -6.57 -11.88 14.78
C MET A 44 -7.61 -12.81 15.38
N ARG A 45 -8.87 -12.46 15.26
CA ARG A 45 -9.99 -13.31 15.66
C ARG A 45 -10.79 -13.66 14.43
N GLY A 46 -11.12 -14.92 14.33
CA GLY A 46 -12.11 -15.39 13.38
C GLY A 46 -13.50 -15.34 14.00
N ARG A 47 -14.49 -14.94 13.22
CA ARG A 47 -15.91 -15.03 13.56
C ARG A 47 -16.65 -15.65 12.39
N ALA A 48 -17.47 -16.66 12.67
CA ALA A 48 -18.32 -17.32 11.68
C ALA A 48 -19.79 -17.29 12.11
N TRP A 49 -20.68 -17.06 11.17
CA TRP A 49 -22.12 -17.24 11.32
C TRP A 49 -22.49 -18.56 10.67
N VAL A 50 -23.05 -19.45 11.48
CA VAL A 50 -23.28 -20.85 11.08
C VAL A 50 -24.72 -21.23 11.43
N ASN A 51 -25.44 -21.75 10.44
CA ASN A 51 -26.73 -22.35 10.67
C ASN A 51 -26.62 -23.87 10.69
N VAL A 52 -27.25 -24.45 11.69
CA VAL A 52 -27.48 -25.87 11.78
C VAL A 52 -28.98 -26.11 11.68
N VAL A 53 -29.40 -26.81 10.64
CA VAL A 53 -30.83 -27.09 10.40
C VAL A 53 -31.10 -28.58 10.43
N GLY A 54 -32.20 -28.97 11.01
CA GLY A 54 -32.67 -30.34 10.97
C GLY A 54 -33.24 -30.75 9.62
N ALA A 55 -33.69 -31.99 9.49
CA ALA A 55 -34.31 -32.53 8.28
C ALA A 55 -35.57 -31.75 7.85
N SER A 56 -36.26 -31.11 8.78
CA SER A 56 -37.41 -30.23 8.50
C SER A 56 -37.02 -28.83 7.98
N GLY A 57 -35.72 -28.51 7.93
CA GLY A 57 -35.21 -27.20 7.60
C GLY A 57 -35.38 -26.15 8.72
N SER A 58 -35.75 -26.58 9.92
CA SER A 58 -35.82 -25.71 11.11
C SER A 58 -34.47 -25.63 11.80
N PRO A 59 -34.06 -24.42 12.31
CA PRO A 59 -32.80 -24.26 13.04
C PRO A 59 -32.74 -25.14 14.31
N ILE A 60 -31.64 -25.88 14.48
CA ILE A 60 -31.36 -26.63 15.69
C ILE A 60 -30.71 -25.66 16.70
N GLN A 61 -31.24 -25.63 17.91
CA GLN A 61 -30.78 -24.76 19.00
C GLN A 61 -30.15 -25.54 20.12
N GLY A 62 -29.42 -24.85 21.01
CA GLY A 62 -28.85 -25.45 22.23
C GLY A 62 -27.51 -26.19 22.00
N LEU A 63 -26.88 -25.99 20.86
CA LEU A 63 -25.55 -26.57 20.57
C LEU A 63 -24.45 -25.79 21.30
N GLY A 64 -23.67 -26.50 22.10
CA GLY A 64 -22.54 -25.92 22.84
C GLY A 64 -21.24 -25.84 22.01
N PRO A 65 -20.20 -25.21 22.57
CA PRO A 65 -18.93 -25.04 21.90
C PRO A 65 -18.21 -26.34 21.61
N ASP A 66 -18.48 -27.40 22.42
CA ASP A 66 -17.80 -28.67 22.29
C ASP A 66 -18.20 -29.49 21.06
N ILE A 67 -19.31 -29.11 20.43
CA ILE A 67 -19.83 -29.76 19.23
C ILE A 67 -19.16 -29.23 17.96
N PHE A 68 -18.72 -27.98 17.99
CA PHE A 68 -18.15 -27.32 16.80
C PHE A 68 -16.62 -27.45 16.75
N ARG A 69 -16.10 -27.58 15.54
CA ARG A 69 -14.67 -27.51 15.22
C ARG A 69 -14.45 -26.56 14.08
N VAL A 70 -13.40 -25.75 14.17
CA VAL A 70 -13.00 -24.83 13.09
C VAL A 70 -11.62 -25.24 12.58
N TYR A 71 -11.51 -25.49 11.29
CA TYR A 71 -10.27 -25.83 10.61
C TYR A 71 -9.89 -24.71 9.67
N GLU A 72 -8.63 -24.31 9.68
CA GLU A 72 -8.12 -23.16 8.93
C GLU A 72 -6.99 -23.58 7.99
N GLY A 73 -6.97 -23.01 6.77
CA GLY A 73 -5.86 -23.17 5.84
C GLY A 73 -5.60 -24.61 5.36
N GLY A 74 -6.54 -25.53 5.60
CA GLY A 74 -6.36 -26.97 5.30
C GLY A 74 -5.63 -27.74 6.39
N ASN A 75 -5.43 -27.17 7.56
CA ASN A 75 -4.83 -27.86 8.70
C ASN A 75 -5.72 -28.99 9.20
N SER A 76 -5.10 -30.05 9.72
CA SER A 76 -5.79 -31.19 10.35
C SER A 76 -6.19 -30.93 11.80
N SER A 77 -5.56 -29.95 12.45
CA SER A 77 -5.89 -29.55 13.83
C SER A 77 -6.95 -28.45 13.82
N SER A 78 -7.90 -28.51 14.77
CA SER A 78 -8.93 -27.48 14.90
C SER A 78 -8.43 -26.29 15.73
N SER A 79 -8.79 -25.06 15.29
CA SER A 79 -8.55 -23.85 16.05
C SER A 79 -9.43 -23.81 17.30
N LYS A 80 -8.91 -23.24 18.39
CA LYS A 80 -9.63 -23.17 19.66
C LYS A 80 -10.77 -22.15 19.59
N ILE A 81 -12.00 -22.65 19.64
CA ILE A 81 -13.21 -21.81 19.77
C ILE A 81 -13.21 -21.17 21.16
N THR A 82 -13.42 -19.88 21.20
CA THR A 82 -13.44 -19.10 22.46
C THR A 82 -14.85 -18.80 22.94
N LYS A 83 -15.81 -18.74 22.00
CA LYS A 83 -17.20 -18.41 22.30
C LYS A 83 -18.14 -18.97 21.25
N VAL A 84 -19.32 -19.42 21.68
CA VAL A 84 -20.45 -19.81 20.82
C VAL A 84 -21.71 -19.19 21.40
N GLU A 85 -22.40 -18.39 20.59
CA GLU A 85 -23.67 -17.74 20.92
C GLU A 85 -24.59 -17.75 19.72
N THR A 86 -25.86 -17.44 19.89
CA THR A 86 -26.75 -17.14 18.76
C THR A 86 -26.66 -15.64 18.43
N LEU A 87 -26.98 -15.26 17.17
CA LEU A 87 -27.04 -13.87 16.78
C LEU A 87 -28.00 -13.07 17.68
N GLU A 88 -29.14 -13.68 18.00
CA GLU A 88 -30.14 -13.10 18.91
C GLU A 88 -29.57 -12.84 20.31
N SER A 89 -28.87 -13.82 20.90
CA SER A 89 -28.25 -13.65 22.23
C SER A 89 -27.10 -12.64 22.24
N LEU A 90 -26.38 -12.53 21.11
CA LEU A 90 -25.28 -11.57 20.96
C LEU A 90 -25.81 -10.13 20.84
N GLY A 91 -27.06 -9.96 20.39
CA GLY A 91 -27.70 -8.67 20.25
C GLY A 91 -27.02 -7.70 19.27
N THR A 92 -26.36 -8.22 18.22
CA THR A 92 -25.62 -7.40 17.22
C THR A 92 -26.48 -7.28 16.00
N GLY A 93 -27.50 -7.34 15.65
CA GLY A 93 -28.28 -7.14 14.44
C GLY A 93 -27.72 -7.77 13.17
N ALA A 94 -28.53 -7.82 12.14
CA ALA A 94 -28.21 -8.24 10.79
C ALA A 94 -28.48 -7.11 9.78
N SER A 95 -27.96 -7.23 8.56
CA SER A 95 -28.30 -6.32 7.46
C SER A 95 -29.07 -7.07 6.39
N ILE A 96 -30.29 -6.66 6.19
CA ILE A 96 -31.27 -7.37 5.33
C ILE A 96 -31.72 -6.45 4.21
N VAL A 97 -31.68 -6.94 2.95
CA VAL A 97 -32.39 -6.29 1.85
C VAL A 97 -33.61 -7.12 1.51
N LEU A 98 -34.78 -6.51 1.61
CA LEU A 98 -36.02 -7.11 1.16
C LEU A 98 -36.28 -6.74 -0.30
N VAL A 99 -36.37 -7.71 -1.18
CA VAL A 99 -36.67 -7.54 -2.61
C VAL A 99 -38.09 -8.02 -2.86
N ILE A 100 -38.93 -7.17 -3.45
CA ILE A 100 -40.37 -7.45 -3.61
C ILE A 100 -40.73 -7.29 -5.08
N GLN A 101 -41.37 -8.29 -5.64
CA GLN A 101 -41.95 -8.17 -6.96
C GLN A 101 -43.15 -7.23 -6.93
N ALA A 102 -43.11 -6.19 -7.77
CA ALA A 102 -44.17 -5.16 -7.88
C ALA A 102 -44.90 -5.21 -9.22
N SER A 103 -44.87 -6.36 -9.89
CA SER A 103 -45.56 -6.55 -11.17
C SER A 103 -47.05 -6.88 -11.01
N GLY A 104 -47.80 -6.71 -12.08
CA GLY A 104 -49.25 -7.05 -12.12
C GLY A 104 -49.55 -8.52 -11.83
N ALA A 105 -48.57 -9.42 -11.87
CA ALA A 105 -48.74 -10.81 -11.43
C ALA A 105 -49.02 -10.89 -9.91
N MET A 106 -48.53 -9.93 -9.13
CA MET A 106 -48.81 -9.82 -7.70
C MET A 106 -50.03 -8.95 -7.36
N GLU A 107 -50.69 -8.36 -8.33
CA GLU A 107 -51.86 -7.48 -8.11
C GLU A 107 -52.93 -8.14 -7.25
N PRO A 108 -53.33 -9.43 -7.50
CA PRO A 108 -54.39 -10.08 -6.70
C PRO A 108 -54.09 -10.15 -5.20
N ILE A 109 -52.79 -10.18 -4.81
CA ILE A 109 -52.35 -10.30 -3.43
C ILE A 109 -51.62 -9.06 -2.93
N CYS A 110 -51.60 -7.97 -3.70
CA CYS A 110 -50.72 -6.83 -3.48
C CYS A 110 -50.90 -6.21 -2.09
N GLU A 111 -52.16 -6.01 -1.63
CA GLU A 111 -52.40 -5.40 -0.33
C GLU A 111 -51.95 -6.30 0.84
N GLU A 112 -52.19 -7.61 0.71
CA GLU A 112 -51.74 -8.58 1.69
C GLU A 112 -50.21 -8.73 1.67
N LEU A 113 -49.61 -8.72 0.50
CA LEU A 113 -48.15 -8.76 0.32
C LEU A 113 -47.48 -7.58 1.02
N LYS A 114 -48.02 -6.35 0.82
CA LYS A 114 -47.52 -5.13 1.47
C LYS A 114 -47.64 -5.23 2.99
N LYS A 115 -48.78 -5.73 3.50
CA LYS A 115 -48.99 -5.94 4.94
C LYS A 115 -47.98 -6.96 5.48
N SER A 116 -47.77 -8.07 4.80
CA SER A 116 -46.82 -9.13 5.17
C SER A 116 -45.39 -8.62 5.21
N ALA A 117 -44.96 -7.92 4.17
CA ALA A 117 -43.63 -7.34 4.04
C ALA A 117 -43.41 -6.24 5.12
N SER A 118 -44.40 -5.36 5.33
CA SER A 118 -44.30 -4.33 6.36
C SER A 118 -44.27 -4.92 7.78
N ALA A 119 -45.09 -5.95 8.03
CA ALA A 119 -45.06 -6.67 9.33
C ALA A 119 -43.73 -7.37 9.58
N PHE A 120 -43.16 -7.99 8.54
CA PHE A 120 -41.84 -8.58 8.61
C PHE A 120 -40.76 -7.52 8.98
N VAL A 121 -40.75 -6.37 8.30
CA VAL A 121 -39.82 -5.28 8.56
C VAL A 121 -39.96 -4.76 10.00
N ASN A 122 -41.19 -4.50 10.46
CA ASN A 122 -41.45 -4.03 11.83
C ASN A 122 -41.09 -5.08 12.88
N GLY A 123 -41.12 -6.36 12.54
CA GLY A 123 -40.79 -7.47 13.44
C GLY A 123 -39.29 -7.77 13.52
N LEU A 124 -38.43 -7.07 12.80
CA LEU A 124 -36.97 -7.20 12.90
C LEU A 124 -36.41 -6.66 14.21
N GLY A 125 -35.25 -7.13 14.62
CA GLY A 125 -34.58 -6.69 15.85
C GLY A 125 -34.20 -5.21 15.83
N GLU A 126 -34.06 -4.60 17.00
CA GLU A 126 -33.76 -3.17 17.15
C GLU A 126 -32.46 -2.78 16.37
N LYS A 127 -31.46 -3.62 16.43
CA LYS A 127 -30.15 -3.38 15.79
C LYS A 127 -30.06 -3.85 14.33
N ASP A 128 -31.10 -4.49 13.81
CA ASP A 128 -31.12 -4.87 12.40
C ASP A 128 -31.20 -3.62 11.52
N HIS A 129 -30.50 -3.66 10.39
CA HIS A 129 -30.62 -2.65 9.35
C HIS A 129 -31.34 -3.27 8.16
N VAL A 130 -32.35 -2.59 7.66
CA VAL A 130 -33.16 -3.09 6.55
C VAL A 130 -33.19 -2.08 5.43
N ALA A 131 -33.07 -2.56 4.19
CA ALA A 131 -33.36 -1.82 2.97
C ALA A 131 -34.45 -2.55 2.17
N ALA A 132 -35.16 -1.83 1.31
CA ALA A 132 -36.17 -2.42 0.46
C ALA A 132 -35.96 -2.03 -1.01
N VAL A 133 -36.11 -3.00 -1.89
CA VAL A 133 -36.05 -2.88 -3.34
C VAL A 133 -37.35 -3.46 -3.88
N ASP A 134 -38.03 -2.76 -4.77
CA ASP A 134 -39.07 -3.34 -5.60
C ASP A 134 -38.59 -3.48 -7.04
N TYR A 135 -39.23 -4.35 -7.78
CA TYR A 135 -38.92 -4.52 -9.19
C TYR A 135 -40.16 -4.89 -10.02
N ALA A 136 -40.23 -4.30 -11.19
CA ALA A 136 -41.19 -4.59 -12.25
C ALA A 136 -40.53 -4.26 -13.60
N GLU A 137 -40.83 -3.09 -14.21
CA GLU A 137 -40.15 -2.54 -15.40
C GLU A 137 -38.76 -1.96 -15.12
N SER A 138 -38.49 -1.63 -13.87
CA SER A 138 -37.19 -1.22 -13.34
C SER A 138 -36.99 -1.85 -11.95
N ALA A 139 -35.74 -1.88 -11.51
CA ALA A 139 -35.41 -2.25 -10.14
C ALA A 139 -35.10 -0.96 -9.36
N GLU A 140 -35.89 -0.67 -8.34
CA GLU A 140 -35.78 0.60 -7.56
C GLU A 140 -35.52 0.34 -6.09
N THR A 141 -34.63 1.13 -5.51
CA THR A 141 -34.45 1.14 -4.07
C THR A 141 -35.52 2.04 -3.43
N ILE A 142 -36.62 1.46 -2.98
CA ILE A 142 -37.71 2.21 -2.34
C ILE A 142 -37.34 2.68 -0.93
N ALA A 143 -36.45 1.96 -0.25
CA ALA A 143 -35.90 2.38 1.03
C ALA A 143 -34.41 1.99 1.15
N PRO A 144 -33.48 2.92 1.37
CA PRO A 144 -32.09 2.61 1.67
C PRO A 144 -31.98 1.96 3.06
N PHE A 145 -30.80 1.39 3.38
CA PHE A 145 -30.56 0.82 4.71
C PHE A 145 -30.87 1.80 5.82
N SER A 146 -31.74 1.39 6.74
CA SER A 146 -32.12 2.15 7.92
C SER A 146 -32.31 1.22 9.13
N ALA A 147 -32.02 1.72 10.32
CA ALA A 147 -32.41 1.09 11.58
C ALA A 147 -33.85 1.41 11.94
N GLU A 148 -34.42 2.46 11.38
CA GLU A 148 -35.80 2.93 11.60
C GLU A 148 -36.79 2.08 10.79
N LYS A 149 -37.24 0.94 11.34
CA LYS A 149 -38.12 -0.03 10.69
C LYS A 149 -39.43 0.57 10.22
N GLY A 150 -40.01 1.45 11.01
CA GLY A 150 -41.29 2.12 10.68
C GLY A 150 -41.22 2.95 9.39
N GLU A 151 -40.04 3.60 9.13
CA GLU A 151 -39.84 4.35 7.89
C GLU A 151 -39.81 3.40 6.67
N VAL A 152 -39.05 2.32 6.77
CA VAL A 152 -38.92 1.34 5.68
C VAL A 152 -40.24 0.64 5.43
N ALA A 153 -40.94 0.18 6.50
CA ALA A 153 -42.25 -0.44 6.41
C ALA A 153 -43.31 0.50 5.78
N GLY A 154 -43.26 1.79 6.13
CA GLY A 154 -44.12 2.80 5.54
C GLY A 154 -43.89 3.01 4.05
N LYS A 155 -42.65 2.90 3.57
CA LYS A 155 -42.35 2.96 2.14
C LYS A 155 -42.77 1.68 1.40
N VAL A 156 -42.54 0.52 2.00
CA VAL A 156 -43.04 -0.77 1.48
C VAL A 156 -44.56 -0.77 1.36
N GLY A 157 -45.26 -0.24 2.36
CA GLY A 157 -46.72 -0.14 2.32
C GLY A 157 -47.31 0.78 1.24
N LYS A 158 -46.47 1.61 0.60
CA LYS A 158 -46.88 2.52 -0.49
C LYS A 158 -46.59 1.97 -1.89
N MET A 159 -45.89 0.83 -2.02
CA MET A 159 -45.61 0.21 -3.31
C MET A 159 -46.92 -0.15 -4.05
N THR A 160 -46.83 -0.26 -5.37
CA THR A 160 -47.95 -0.68 -6.21
C THR A 160 -47.56 -1.89 -7.03
N CYS A 161 -48.49 -2.81 -7.30
CA CYS A 161 -48.23 -4.02 -8.07
C CYS A 161 -48.86 -3.92 -9.46
N THR A 162 -48.45 -2.93 -10.25
CA THR A 162 -49.06 -2.63 -11.56
C THR A 162 -48.10 -2.80 -12.73
N GLY A 163 -46.86 -3.11 -12.48
CA GLY A 163 -45.84 -3.28 -13.52
C GLY A 163 -46.11 -4.43 -14.47
N LYS A 164 -45.68 -4.29 -15.75
CA LYS A 164 -45.94 -5.28 -16.82
C LYS A 164 -44.75 -6.22 -17.05
N SER A 165 -43.58 -5.91 -16.52
CA SER A 165 -42.35 -6.68 -16.66
C SER A 165 -41.97 -7.38 -15.36
N PHE A 166 -41.03 -8.30 -15.45
CA PHE A 166 -40.54 -9.12 -14.33
C PHE A 166 -39.02 -9.13 -14.36
N LEU A 167 -38.35 -8.04 -13.93
CA LEU A 167 -36.91 -7.88 -13.97
C LEU A 167 -36.28 -8.41 -12.65
N LEU A 168 -36.49 -9.72 -12.40
CA LEU A 168 -36.04 -10.35 -11.13
C LEU A 168 -34.53 -10.24 -10.92
N TYR A 169 -33.75 -10.52 -11.97
CA TYR A 169 -32.30 -10.52 -11.81
C TYR A 169 -31.73 -9.11 -11.65
N ASP A 170 -32.33 -8.10 -12.26
CA ASP A 170 -31.98 -6.71 -12.01
C ASP A 170 -32.35 -6.26 -10.59
N GLY A 171 -33.51 -6.70 -10.07
CA GLY A 171 -33.92 -6.49 -8.67
C GLY A 171 -32.92 -7.08 -7.68
N LEU A 172 -32.49 -8.32 -7.92
CA LEU A 172 -31.49 -8.98 -7.10
C LEU A 172 -30.10 -8.31 -7.23
N ALA A 173 -29.70 -7.91 -8.44
CA ALA A 173 -28.45 -7.19 -8.67
C ALA A 173 -28.44 -5.84 -7.94
N GLN A 174 -29.56 -5.10 -7.97
CA GLN A 174 -29.75 -3.87 -7.21
C GLN A 174 -29.57 -4.13 -5.72
N ALA A 175 -30.19 -5.16 -5.16
CA ALA A 175 -30.06 -5.55 -3.78
C ALA A 175 -28.62 -5.89 -3.38
N VAL A 176 -27.90 -6.64 -4.21
CA VAL A 176 -26.47 -6.95 -3.98
C VAL A 176 -25.63 -5.66 -4.01
N SER A 177 -25.98 -4.71 -4.87
CA SER A 177 -25.28 -3.44 -5.02
C SER A 177 -25.36 -2.58 -3.76
N LEU A 178 -26.46 -2.63 -3.02
CA LEU A 178 -26.64 -1.90 -1.76
C LEU A 178 -25.60 -2.26 -0.68
N PHE A 179 -25.10 -3.48 -0.72
CA PHE A 179 -24.00 -3.90 0.16
C PHE A 179 -22.62 -3.49 -0.36
N ALA A 180 -22.51 -2.98 -1.59
CA ALA A 180 -21.26 -2.58 -2.22
C ALA A 180 -20.89 -1.13 -1.93
N GLY A 181 -21.87 -0.30 -1.67
CA GLY A 181 -21.64 1.12 -1.40
C GLY A 181 -20.86 1.30 -0.09
N ASN A 182 -19.81 2.13 -0.13
CA ASN A 182 -19.43 2.86 1.07
C ASN A 182 -20.71 3.49 1.61
N PRO A 183 -20.92 3.61 2.94
CA PRO A 183 -22.00 4.43 3.46
C PRO A 183 -21.75 5.87 3.00
N GLY A 184 -22.17 6.14 1.76
CA GLY A 184 -22.02 7.42 1.09
C GLY A 184 -23.00 8.41 1.72
N LYS A 185 -22.54 9.63 1.83
CA LYS A 185 -23.25 10.87 2.16
C LYS A 185 -24.78 10.73 2.17
N GLY A 186 -25.35 10.44 3.34
CA GLY A 186 -26.79 10.30 3.52
C GLY A 186 -27.24 9.11 4.37
N GLN A 187 -26.43 8.07 4.53
CA GLN A 187 -26.66 7.02 5.52
C GLN A 187 -25.87 7.37 6.78
N GLN A 188 -26.51 7.33 7.93
CA GLN A 188 -25.85 7.55 9.22
C GLN A 188 -24.68 6.57 9.35
N GLY A 189 -23.47 7.11 9.34
CA GLY A 189 -22.23 6.43 9.07
C GLY A 189 -21.83 5.40 10.11
N GLY A 190 -22.05 4.12 9.78
CA GLY A 190 -21.48 2.98 10.46
C GLY A 190 -21.33 1.82 9.48
N ALA A 191 -20.43 0.89 9.75
CA ALA A 191 -20.38 -0.36 9.00
C ALA A 191 -21.69 -1.13 9.23
N LEU A 192 -22.28 -1.63 8.14
CA LEU A 192 -23.49 -2.46 8.23
C LEU A 192 -23.22 -3.69 9.10
N PRO A 193 -24.12 -4.03 10.04
CA PRO A 193 -23.96 -5.21 10.88
C PRO A 193 -23.93 -6.51 10.05
N ALA A 194 -23.30 -7.52 10.60
CA ALA A 194 -23.25 -8.86 10.05
C ALA A 194 -24.09 -9.82 10.93
N PRO A 195 -24.73 -10.83 10.33
CA PRO A 195 -24.64 -11.27 8.94
C PRO A 195 -25.42 -10.40 7.97
N LYS A 196 -25.13 -10.57 6.66
CA LYS A 196 -25.86 -9.94 5.55
C LYS A 196 -26.80 -10.95 4.93
N ALA A 197 -27.98 -10.51 4.48
CA ALA A 197 -28.91 -11.37 3.77
C ALA A 197 -29.75 -10.57 2.76
N ILE A 198 -30.16 -11.20 1.69
CA ILE A 198 -31.20 -10.73 0.78
C ILE A 198 -32.39 -11.67 0.95
N ILE A 199 -33.59 -11.13 1.05
CA ILE A 199 -34.84 -11.90 1.06
C ILE A 199 -35.66 -11.42 -0.12
N VAL A 200 -35.97 -12.32 -1.06
CA VAL A 200 -36.81 -12.00 -2.20
C VAL A 200 -38.18 -12.69 -2.10
N ILE A 201 -39.24 -11.92 -2.41
CA ILE A 201 -40.61 -12.41 -2.53
C ILE A 201 -41.01 -12.25 -4.01
N ALA A 202 -41.19 -13.35 -4.70
CA ALA A 202 -41.39 -13.34 -6.16
C ALA A 202 -42.11 -14.59 -6.66
N ASP A 203 -42.63 -14.51 -7.90
CA ASP A 203 -43.14 -15.66 -8.62
C ASP A 203 -42.07 -16.44 -9.41
N GLY A 204 -40.84 -15.95 -9.38
CA GLY A 204 -39.69 -16.58 -10.01
C GLY A 204 -39.48 -16.29 -11.48
N ARG A 205 -40.39 -15.58 -12.11
CA ARG A 205 -40.27 -15.22 -13.54
C ARG A 205 -39.31 -14.07 -13.76
N ASP A 206 -38.57 -14.14 -14.85
CA ASP A 206 -37.75 -13.06 -15.39
C ASP A 206 -38.00 -12.92 -16.89
N ASN A 207 -38.25 -11.71 -17.37
CA ASN A 207 -38.53 -11.47 -18.78
C ASN A 207 -37.84 -10.19 -19.30
N GLY A 208 -36.54 -10.14 -19.23
CA GLY A 208 -35.80 -9.05 -19.84
C GLY A 208 -34.88 -8.28 -18.93
N SER A 209 -34.48 -8.85 -17.80
CA SER A 209 -33.38 -8.28 -17.02
C SER A 209 -32.13 -8.06 -17.88
N ALA A 210 -31.48 -6.95 -17.72
CA ALA A 210 -30.18 -6.67 -18.33
C ALA A 210 -29.05 -7.48 -17.68
N THR A 211 -29.25 -7.88 -16.44
CA THR A 211 -28.34 -8.74 -15.66
C THR A 211 -28.75 -10.20 -15.83
N ASP A 212 -27.80 -11.09 -16.01
CA ASP A 212 -28.04 -12.53 -16.00
C ASP A 212 -27.94 -13.14 -14.58
N VAL A 213 -28.55 -14.33 -14.41
CA VAL A 213 -28.57 -15.04 -13.13
C VAL A 213 -27.17 -15.42 -12.65
N GLU A 214 -26.26 -15.75 -13.57
CA GLU A 214 -24.89 -16.15 -13.23
C GLU A 214 -24.13 -14.98 -12.60
N LYS A 215 -24.32 -13.77 -13.12
CA LYS A 215 -23.74 -12.56 -12.56
C LYS A 215 -24.30 -12.27 -11.18
N VAL A 216 -25.62 -12.38 -10.97
CA VAL A 216 -26.25 -12.20 -9.65
C VAL A 216 -25.65 -13.16 -8.63
N VAL A 217 -25.63 -14.44 -8.94
CA VAL A 217 -25.12 -15.49 -8.06
C VAL A 217 -23.62 -15.28 -7.78
N SER A 218 -22.82 -14.96 -8.81
CA SER A 218 -21.40 -14.68 -8.65
C SER A 218 -21.14 -13.48 -7.73
N ASP A 219 -21.87 -12.39 -7.94
CA ASP A 219 -21.68 -11.15 -7.17
C ASP A 219 -22.16 -11.30 -5.72
N ALA A 220 -23.26 -12.03 -5.49
CA ALA A 220 -23.73 -12.40 -4.15
C ALA A 220 -22.69 -13.27 -3.41
N ASN A 221 -22.16 -14.29 -4.07
CA ASN A 221 -21.14 -15.17 -3.49
C ASN A 221 -19.83 -14.46 -3.19
N LYS A 222 -19.33 -13.60 -4.09
CA LYS A 222 -18.13 -12.77 -3.85
C LYS A 222 -18.28 -11.89 -2.61
N ARG A 223 -19.50 -11.44 -2.33
CA ARG A 223 -19.82 -10.57 -1.18
C ARG A 223 -20.31 -11.37 0.03
N ARG A 224 -20.50 -12.69 -0.13
CA ARG A 224 -21.02 -13.61 0.89
C ARG A 224 -22.36 -13.17 1.41
N ILE A 225 -23.28 -12.91 0.49
CA ILE A 225 -24.64 -12.51 0.77
C ILE A 225 -25.57 -13.65 0.35
N PRO A 226 -26.10 -14.46 1.28
CA PRO A 226 -27.11 -15.45 0.96
C PRO A 226 -28.37 -14.76 0.46
N ILE A 227 -28.99 -15.34 -0.57
CA ILE A 227 -30.30 -14.92 -1.09
C ILE A 227 -31.32 -15.94 -0.64
N HIS A 228 -32.18 -15.56 0.29
CA HIS A 228 -33.34 -16.35 0.71
C HIS A 228 -34.52 -16.00 -0.20
N ALA A 229 -35.31 -16.99 -0.57
CA ALA A 229 -36.44 -16.77 -1.46
C ALA A 229 -37.74 -17.32 -0.88
N VAL A 230 -38.79 -16.51 -0.98
CA VAL A 230 -40.19 -16.91 -0.78
C VAL A 230 -40.85 -16.85 -2.13
N GLY A 231 -41.10 -18.03 -2.70
CA GLY A 231 -41.67 -18.19 -4.02
C GLY A 231 -43.18 -18.28 -3.97
N HIS A 232 -43.88 -17.32 -4.59
CA HIS A 232 -45.35 -17.33 -4.67
C HIS A 232 -45.81 -17.52 -6.11
N SER A 233 -46.35 -18.69 -6.40
CA SER A 233 -47.04 -18.98 -7.67
C SER A 233 -48.04 -20.10 -7.46
N GLU A 234 -49.23 -19.92 -7.99
CA GLU A 234 -50.25 -20.96 -7.99
C GLU A 234 -50.10 -21.93 -9.17
N LEU A 235 -49.50 -21.49 -10.27
CA LEU A 235 -49.56 -22.19 -11.56
C LEU A 235 -48.21 -22.53 -12.16
N ASP A 236 -47.15 -21.81 -11.86
CA ASP A 236 -45.84 -21.96 -12.52
C ASP A 236 -44.78 -22.51 -11.56
N GLN A 237 -44.61 -23.81 -11.57
CA GLN A 237 -43.63 -24.51 -10.73
C GLN A 237 -42.18 -24.40 -11.26
N ASP A 238 -42.02 -24.24 -12.60
CA ASP A 238 -40.70 -24.18 -13.23
C ASP A 238 -39.98 -22.88 -12.89
N SER A 239 -40.68 -21.77 -12.87
CA SER A 239 -40.14 -20.47 -12.44
C SER A 239 -39.74 -20.47 -10.98
N LEU A 240 -40.49 -21.16 -10.13
CA LEU A 240 -40.13 -21.33 -8.70
C LEU A 240 -38.86 -22.18 -8.53
N ALA A 241 -38.58 -23.14 -9.41
CA ALA A 241 -37.35 -23.90 -9.40
C ALA A 241 -36.11 -23.00 -9.64
N GLY A 242 -36.26 -21.96 -10.47
CA GLY A 242 -35.22 -20.93 -10.69
C GLY A 242 -34.87 -20.18 -9.41
N LEU A 243 -35.88 -19.75 -8.63
CA LEU A 243 -35.68 -19.12 -7.33
C LEU A 243 -34.99 -20.06 -6.32
N GLU A 244 -35.42 -21.33 -6.28
CA GLU A 244 -34.77 -22.33 -5.43
C GLU A 244 -33.29 -22.49 -5.77
N GLN A 245 -32.95 -22.56 -7.06
CA GLN A 245 -31.56 -22.66 -7.51
C GLN A 245 -30.73 -21.44 -7.06
N ILE A 246 -31.26 -20.22 -7.23
CA ILE A 246 -30.58 -18.99 -6.78
C ILE A 246 -30.32 -19.06 -5.28
N ALA A 247 -31.34 -19.41 -4.48
CA ALA A 247 -31.20 -19.55 -3.05
C ALA A 247 -30.13 -20.57 -2.68
N ARG A 248 -30.18 -21.77 -3.21
CA ARG A 248 -29.20 -22.84 -2.96
C ARG A 248 -27.78 -22.43 -3.35
N ARG A 249 -27.60 -21.84 -4.52
CA ARG A 249 -26.29 -21.47 -5.05
C ARG A 249 -25.62 -20.32 -4.29
N THR A 250 -26.43 -19.53 -3.57
CA THR A 250 -25.93 -18.42 -2.73
C THR A 250 -25.89 -18.76 -1.25
N GLY A 251 -26.23 -20.01 -0.86
CA GLY A 251 -26.26 -20.45 0.54
C GLY A 251 -27.48 -19.96 1.34
N GLY A 252 -28.49 -19.45 0.66
CA GLY A 252 -29.77 -19.07 1.25
C GLY A 252 -30.75 -20.25 1.31
N THR A 253 -31.98 -19.96 1.73
CA THR A 253 -33.09 -20.93 1.84
C THR A 253 -34.22 -20.55 0.89
N TYR A 254 -34.92 -21.55 0.38
CA TYR A 254 -36.13 -21.38 -0.41
C TYR A 254 -37.36 -21.86 0.36
N ARG A 255 -38.47 -21.11 0.26
CA ARG A 255 -39.79 -21.48 0.79
C ARG A 255 -40.86 -21.27 -0.26
N ALA A 256 -41.54 -22.35 -0.65
CA ALA A 256 -42.73 -22.23 -1.47
C ALA A 256 -43.86 -21.61 -0.63
N ALA A 257 -44.56 -20.65 -1.21
CA ALA A 257 -45.65 -19.91 -0.56
C ALA A 257 -46.85 -19.81 -1.51
N PRO A 258 -47.62 -20.87 -1.69
CA PRO A 258 -48.80 -20.84 -2.57
C PRO A 258 -49.87 -19.86 -2.10
N THR A 259 -49.92 -19.55 -0.83
CA THR A 259 -50.86 -18.56 -0.26
C THR A 259 -50.12 -17.42 0.42
N VAL A 260 -50.82 -16.29 0.69
CA VAL A 260 -50.27 -15.18 1.45
C VAL A 260 -49.89 -15.57 2.88
N GLU A 261 -50.66 -16.48 3.50
CA GLU A 261 -50.33 -17.03 4.79
C GLU A 261 -48.97 -17.76 4.78
N ASP A 262 -48.69 -18.47 3.69
CA ASP A 262 -47.42 -19.16 3.50
C ASP A 262 -46.26 -18.17 3.25
N ILE A 263 -46.54 -17.01 2.62
CA ILE A 263 -45.55 -15.91 2.56
C ILE A 263 -45.16 -15.47 3.98
N ASN A 264 -46.12 -15.22 4.85
CA ASN A 264 -45.88 -14.85 6.24
C ASN A 264 -45.07 -15.93 7.01
N LYS A 265 -45.45 -17.19 6.85
CA LYS A 265 -44.73 -18.34 7.44
C LYS A 265 -43.31 -18.39 6.91
N GLY A 266 -43.12 -18.25 5.57
CA GLY A 266 -41.81 -18.25 4.93
C GLY A 266 -40.90 -17.15 5.45
N LEU A 267 -41.40 -15.92 5.53
CA LEU A 267 -40.67 -14.78 6.09
C LEU A 267 -40.29 -15.02 7.57
N THR A 268 -41.19 -15.55 8.36
CA THR A 268 -40.92 -15.89 9.76
C THR A 268 -39.81 -16.93 9.91
N VAL A 269 -39.88 -18.00 9.11
CA VAL A 269 -38.84 -19.06 9.11
C VAL A 269 -37.49 -18.49 8.70
N ILE A 270 -37.44 -17.62 7.68
CA ILE A 270 -36.18 -17.00 7.25
C ILE A 270 -35.65 -16.05 8.33
N LYS A 271 -36.50 -15.25 8.99
CA LYS A 271 -36.10 -14.44 10.13
C LYS A 271 -35.49 -15.29 11.25
N ASP A 272 -36.16 -16.37 11.62
CA ASP A 272 -35.65 -17.31 12.61
C ASP A 272 -34.34 -17.95 12.19
N TYR A 273 -34.20 -18.29 10.91
CA TYR A 273 -32.96 -18.84 10.35
C TYR A 273 -31.80 -17.84 10.49
N ILE A 274 -32.02 -16.55 10.27
CA ILE A 274 -30.99 -15.49 10.44
C ILE A 274 -30.68 -15.29 11.93
N ASN A 275 -31.71 -15.10 12.78
CA ASN A 275 -31.53 -14.71 14.17
C ASN A 275 -30.98 -15.86 15.04
N LYS A 276 -31.31 -17.10 14.69
CA LYS A 276 -30.86 -18.32 15.40
C LYS A 276 -29.56 -18.87 14.85
N ALA A 277 -28.88 -18.18 13.93
CA ALA A 277 -27.53 -18.53 13.48
C ALA A 277 -26.56 -18.52 14.66
N TYR A 278 -25.73 -19.54 14.77
CA TYR A 278 -24.62 -19.58 15.73
C TYR A 278 -23.52 -18.62 15.28
N VAL A 279 -23.00 -17.89 16.23
CA VAL A 279 -21.83 -17.03 16.06
C VAL A 279 -20.67 -17.72 16.81
N LEU A 280 -19.72 -18.21 16.06
CA LEU A 280 -18.52 -18.85 16.56
C LEU A 280 -17.36 -17.87 16.55
N ASP A 281 -16.79 -17.60 17.72
CA ASP A 281 -15.58 -16.79 17.83
C ASP A 281 -14.40 -17.71 18.18
N TRP A 282 -13.29 -17.54 17.47
CA TRP A 282 -12.06 -18.29 17.75
C TRP A 282 -10.81 -17.44 17.59
N LYS A 283 -9.70 -17.90 18.18
CA LYS A 283 -8.39 -17.34 17.93
C LYS A 283 -7.83 -18.00 16.67
N THR A 284 -7.62 -17.21 15.63
CA THR A 284 -7.08 -17.72 14.37
C THR A 284 -5.56 -17.90 14.42
N GLU A 285 -5.08 -18.90 13.71
CA GLU A 285 -3.66 -19.17 13.46
C GLU A 285 -3.24 -18.77 12.04
N LEU A 286 -4.16 -18.23 11.23
CA LEU A 286 -3.87 -17.78 9.87
C LEU A 286 -2.94 -16.57 9.88
N ASP A 287 -2.11 -16.49 8.84
CA ASP A 287 -1.24 -15.36 8.60
C ASP A 287 -2.03 -14.12 8.14
N HIS A 288 -1.49 -12.94 8.46
CA HIS A 288 -2.01 -11.64 8.02
C HIS A 288 -1.44 -11.28 6.64
N ASP A 289 -1.65 -12.14 5.66
CA ASP A 289 -0.98 -12.06 4.35
C ASP A 289 -1.85 -11.47 3.24
N GLY A 290 -3.08 -11.07 3.57
CA GLY A 290 -4.02 -10.51 2.61
C GLY A 290 -4.56 -11.52 1.59
N LYS A 291 -4.29 -12.82 1.77
CA LYS A 291 -4.73 -13.88 0.87
C LYS A 291 -6.03 -14.51 1.30
N GLU A 292 -6.56 -15.33 0.41
CA GLU A 292 -7.74 -16.15 0.70
C GLU A 292 -7.34 -17.48 1.32
N HIS A 293 -7.96 -17.80 2.46
CA HIS A 293 -7.79 -19.05 3.17
C HIS A 293 -9.13 -19.76 3.31
N LYS A 294 -9.11 -21.09 3.21
CA LYS A 294 -10.29 -21.91 3.47
C LYS A 294 -10.50 -21.99 4.98
N VAL A 295 -11.72 -21.66 5.43
CA VAL A 295 -12.20 -21.93 6.79
C VAL A 295 -13.30 -22.95 6.69
N GLU A 296 -13.15 -24.08 7.37
CA GLU A 296 -14.12 -25.15 7.45
C GLU A 296 -14.66 -25.24 8.88
N VAL A 297 -15.98 -25.20 9.01
CA VAL A 297 -16.66 -25.47 10.27
C VAL A 297 -17.24 -26.88 10.19
N ALA A 298 -16.91 -27.69 11.16
CA ALA A 298 -17.45 -29.03 11.29
C ALA A 298 -18.25 -29.15 12.60
N MET A 299 -19.25 -30.01 12.58
CA MET A 299 -19.98 -30.43 13.76
C MET A 299 -19.68 -31.92 14.02
N GLU A 300 -19.15 -32.23 15.15
CA GLU A 300 -18.93 -33.64 15.56
C GLU A 300 -20.25 -34.31 15.84
N SER A 301 -20.36 -35.57 15.45
CA SER A 301 -21.52 -36.42 15.72
C SER A 301 -21.04 -37.76 16.23
N ASP A 302 -21.57 -38.18 17.39
CA ASP A 302 -21.26 -39.48 17.96
C ASP A 302 -21.80 -40.68 17.16
N SER A 303 -22.68 -40.43 16.19
CA SER A 303 -23.44 -41.47 15.49
C SER A 303 -23.35 -41.46 13.98
N GLY A 304 -22.45 -40.68 13.37
CA GLY A 304 -22.34 -40.63 11.91
C GLY A 304 -21.29 -39.61 11.38
N PRO A 305 -21.14 -39.51 10.05
CA PRO A 305 -20.24 -38.53 9.47
C PRO A 305 -20.69 -37.15 9.89
N GLY A 306 -19.77 -36.41 10.54
CA GLY A 306 -20.02 -35.04 11.01
C GLY A 306 -20.43 -34.10 9.87
N LEU A 307 -21.30 -33.14 10.18
CA LEU A 307 -21.69 -32.10 9.23
C LEU A 307 -20.54 -31.12 9.04
N LYS A 308 -20.34 -30.67 7.79
CA LYS A 308 -19.26 -29.74 7.44
C LYS A 308 -19.75 -28.67 6.49
N GLY A 309 -19.28 -27.45 6.70
CA GLY A 309 -19.46 -26.33 5.80
C GLY A 309 -18.15 -25.55 5.68
N SER A 310 -17.86 -24.97 4.53
CA SER A 310 -16.64 -24.21 4.37
C SER A 310 -16.84 -22.94 3.54
N LEU A 311 -16.06 -21.92 3.85
CA LEU A 311 -15.96 -20.68 3.06
C LEU A 311 -14.50 -20.29 2.90
N MET A 312 -14.23 -19.57 1.79
CA MET A 312 -12.96 -18.86 1.63
C MET A 312 -13.04 -17.52 2.36
N VAL A 313 -12.04 -17.18 3.16
CA VAL A 313 -11.97 -15.89 3.85
C VAL A 313 -10.66 -15.21 3.49
N ARG A 314 -10.73 -13.91 3.23
CA ARG A 314 -9.53 -13.11 3.02
C ARG A 314 -9.06 -12.56 4.35
N THR A 315 -7.80 -12.85 4.70
CA THR A 315 -7.20 -12.26 5.88
C THR A 315 -6.90 -10.77 5.63
N PRO A 316 -6.94 -9.92 6.67
CA PRO A 316 -6.50 -8.55 6.54
C PRO A 316 -5.01 -8.52 6.17
N ASP A 317 -4.66 -7.72 5.16
CA ASP A 317 -3.26 -7.40 4.92
C ASP A 317 -2.75 -6.51 6.05
N TYR A 318 -1.77 -7.00 6.78
CA TYR A 318 -1.13 -6.25 7.85
C TYR A 318 0.11 -5.57 7.25
N PHE A 319 -0.03 -4.30 6.89
CA PHE A 319 1.14 -3.48 6.57
C PHE A 319 2.05 -3.45 7.79
N ASP A 320 3.14 -4.23 7.74
CA ASP A 320 4.05 -4.41 8.86
C ASP A 320 4.90 -3.15 9.04
N TRP A 321 4.37 -2.17 9.76
CA TRP A 321 5.05 -0.94 10.14
C TRP A 321 6.42 -1.19 10.77
N MET A 322 6.55 -2.28 11.51
CA MET A 322 7.82 -2.63 12.15
C MET A 322 8.86 -3.08 11.12
N ARG A 323 8.46 -3.85 10.10
CA ARG A 323 9.35 -4.21 9.00
C ARG A 323 9.74 -2.99 8.18
N LEU A 324 8.78 -2.13 7.83
CA LEU A 324 9.10 -0.88 7.14
C LEU A 324 10.02 0.00 7.99
N ALA A 325 9.73 0.19 9.28
CA ALA A 325 10.57 0.95 10.19
C ALA A 325 11.99 0.34 10.29
N ALA A 326 12.10 -0.99 10.40
CA ALA A 326 13.39 -1.67 10.41
C ALA A 326 14.18 -1.45 9.10
N TRP A 327 13.51 -1.52 7.94
CA TRP A 327 14.13 -1.21 6.65
C TRP A 327 14.58 0.25 6.55
N VAL A 328 13.73 1.19 6.99
CA VAL A 328 14.06 2.64 7.01
C VAL A 328 15.24 2.92 7.95
N VAL A 329 15.24 2.34 9.15
CA VAL A 329 16.36 2.46 10.10
C VAL A 329 17.63 1.82 9.52
N GLY A 330 17.53 0.66 8.90
CA GLY A 330 18.67 0.00 8.24
C GLY A 330 19.27 0.85 7.11
N ILE A 331 18.44 1.45 6.26
CA ILE A 331 18.89 2.36 5.20
C ILE A 331 19.53 3.62 5.79
N LEU A 332 18.94 4.22 6.83
CA LEU A 332 19.50 5.38 7.51
C LEU A 332 20.87 5.07 8.11
N LEU A 333 21.03 3.93 8.76
CA LEU A 333 22.33 3.49 9.28
C LEU A 333 23.36 3.31 8.16
N LEU A 334 23.00 2.70 7.03
CA LEU A 334 23.89 2.56 5.87
C LEU A 334 24.32 3.93 5.32
N VAL A 335 23.39 4.89 5.23
CA VAL A 335 23.70 6.25 4.78
C VAL A 335 24.64 6.95 5.76
N ILE A 336 24.39 6.82 7.08
CA ILE A 336 25.26 7.41 8.11
C ILE A 336 26.65 6.78 8.07
N VAL A 337 26.74 5.45 8.02
CA VAL A 337 28.03 4.74 7.95
C VAL A 337 28.75 5.08 6.65
N GLY A 338 28.07 5.05 5.51
CA GLY A 338 28.64 5.45 4.21
C GLY A 338 29.10 6.90 4.20
N GLY A 339 28.32 7.82 4.80
CA GLY A 339 28.70 9.21 4.98
C GLY A 339 29.94 9.37 5.89
N ALA A 340 29.98 8.64 7.00
CA ALA A 340 31.14 8.63 7.89
C ALA A 340 32.41 8.12 7.19
N ILE A 341 32.30 6.99 6.47
CA ILE A 341 33.40 6.44 5.67
C ILE A 341 33.85 7.47 4.62
N TYR A 342 32.91 8.09 3.90
CA TYR A 342 33.23 9.11 2.91
C TYR A 342 33.97 10.32 3.52
N VAL A 343 33.52 10.79 4.68
CA VAL A 343 34.20 11.91 5.40
C VAL A 343 35.60 11.51 5.88
N LEU A 344 35.75 10.27 6.40
CA LEU A 344 37.03 9.75 6.89
C LEU A 344 38.02 9.45 5.76
N THR A 345 37.53 9.01 4.60
CA THR A 345 38.37 8.67 3.45
C THR A 345 38.61 9.83 2.51
N ARG A 346 37.94 10.96 2.71
CA ARG A 346 38.18 12.17 1.93
C ARG A 346 39.64 12.58 2.02
N PRO A 347 40.35 12.76 0.89
CA PRO A 347 41.66 13.38 0.90
C PRO A 347 41.52 14.77 1.52
N LYS A 348 42.30 15.02 2.58
CA LYS A 348 42.29 16.33 3.20
C LYS A 348 42.68 17.37 2.15
N PRO A 349 41.98 18.49 2.01
CA PRO A 349 42.37 19.52 1.09
C PRO A 349 43.83 19.97 1.44
N PRO A 350 44.68 20.19 0.45
CA PRO A 350 46.04 20.61 0.68
C PRO A 350 46.05 21.90 1.54
N PRO A 351 47.01 22.05 2.46
CA PRO A 351 47.04 23.22 3.33
C PRO A 351 47.12 24.50 2.49
N GLN A 352 46.26 25.47 2.76
CA GLN A 352 46.28 26.76 2.08
C GLN A 352 47.63 27.41 2.30
N ARG A 353 48.36 27.71 1.23
CA ARG A 353 49.59 28.46 1.25
C ARG A 353 49.28 29.96 1.11
N PHE A 354 49.92 30.78 1.91
CA PHE A 354 49.79 32.23 1.83
C PHE A 354 51.11 32.83 1.35
N CYS A 355 51.01 33.84 0.51
CA CYS A 355 52.21 34.58 0.07
C CYS A 355 52.89 35.23 1.26
N PHE A 356 54.17 35.00 1.39
CA PHE A 356 54.97 35.57 2.49
C PHE A 356 54.95 37.10 2.45
N VAL A 357 54.96 37.70 1.26
CA VAL A 357 54.98 39.16 1.06
C VAL A 357 53.60 39.80 1.20
N CYS A 358 52.65 39.42 0.35
CA CYS A 358 51.33 40.08 0.30
C CYS A 358 50.26 39.41 1.16
N LYS A 359 50.56 38.29 1.82
CA LYS A 359 49.68 37.52 2.69
C LYS A 359 48.38 36.97 2.01
N ARG A 360 48.26 37.07 0.71
CA ARG A 360 47.13 36.50 -0.04
C ARG A 360 47.26 35.00 -0.20
N ALA A 361 46.14 34.29 -0.21
CA ALA A 361 46.08 32.88 -0.45
C ALA A 361 46.66 32.56 -1.85
N GLN A 362 47.45 31.50 -1.92
CA GLN A 362 48.06 31.00 -3.14
C GLN A 362 47.44 29.65 -3.52
N MET A 363 47.22 29.45 -4.82
CA MET A 363 46.86 28.14 -5.29
C MET A 363 48.01 27.15 -5.10
N PRO A 364 47.75 25.86 -4.78
CA PRO A 364 48.82 24.87 -4.54
C PRO A 364 49.82 24.74 -5.67
N GLU A 365 49.40 24.95 -6.90
CA GLU A 365 50.14 24.87 -8.14
C GLU A 365 51.01 26.13 -8.43
N TRP A 366 50.87 27.18 -7.67
CA TRP A 366 51.60 28.42 -7.88
C TRP A 366 52.96 28.38 -7.18
N ASP A 367 54.01 28.29 -7.90
CA ASP A 367 55.37 28.40 -7.38
C ASP A 367 55.73 29.85 -6.96
N VAL A 368 55.07 30.82 -7.60
CA VAL A 368 55.30 32.24 -7.34
C VAL A 368 53.94 32.98 -7.22
N CYS A 369 53.88 33.92 -6.36
CA CYS A 369 52.66 34.72 -6.18
C CYS A 369 52.40 35.60 -7.40
N LEU A 370 51.33 35.31 -8.15
CA LEU A 370 50.97 36.04 -9.37
C LEU A 370 50.64 37.52 -9.08
N PHE A 371 50.10 37.80 -7.90
CA PHE A 371 49.79 39.20 -7.49
C PHE A 371 51.07 40.00 -7.27
N CYS A 372 52.07 39.41 -6.60
CA CYS A 372 53.37 40.05 -6.39
C CYS A 372 54.13 40.17 -7.73
N LEU A 373 54.01 39.17 -8.59
CA LEU A 373 54.66 39.20 -9.91
C LEU A 373 54.12 40.34 -10.80
N LYS A 374 52.78 40.59 -10.76
CA LYS A 374 52.16 41.70 -11.49
C LYS A 374 52.49 43.08 -10.94
N SER A 375 52.67 43.17 -9.63
CA SER A 375 52.93 44.47 -8.94
C SER A 375 54.40 44.79 -8.74
N ALA A 376 55.28 43.85 -9.04
CA ALA A 376 56.72 44.03 -8.85
C ALA A 376 57.32 45.01 -9.86
N LYS A 377 58.08 46.00 -9.41
CA LYS A 377 58.82 46.96 -10.20
C LYS A 377 60.09 46.36 -10.80
N ALA A 378 60.59 45.24 -10.24
CA ALA A 378 61.69 44.45 -10.74
C ALA A 378 61.51 42.96 -10.47
N ARG A 379 62.24 42.13 -11.22
CA ARG A 379 62.18 40.68 -11.13
C ARG A 379 63.49 40.02 -11.47
N LEU A 380 63.69 38.80 -10.96
CA LEU A 380 64.85 37.95 -11.31
C LEU A 380 64.36 36.83 -12.22
N LEU A 381 64.86 36.75 -13.44
CA LEU A 381 64.60 35.67 -14.38
C LEU A 381 65.79 34.67 -14.34
N VAL A 382 65.49 33.41 -14.05
CA VAL A 382 66.52 32.33 -14.02
C VAL A 382 66.90 31.97 -15.46
N GLN A 383 68.12 32.31 -15.84
CA GLN A 383 68.66 32.01 -17.17
C GLN A 383 69.34 30.64 -17.22
N LYS A 384 70.01 30.23 -16.10
CA LYS A 384 70.71 28.95 -15.96
C LYS A 384 70.52 28.35 -14.58
N GLY A 385 70.44 27.03 -14.47
CA GLY A 385 70.23 26.31 -13.21
C GLY A 385 68.92 25.49 -13.22
N MET A 386 68.63 24.79 -12.11
CA MET A 386 67.46 23.87 -12.03
C MET A 386 66.12 24.56 -12.21
N ASN A 387 66.01 25.83 -11.92
CA ASN A 387 64.77 26.62 -12.05
C ASN A 387 64.75 27.50 -13.31
N LYS A 388 65.47 27.10 -14.37
CA LYS A 388 65.52 27.89 -15.63
C LYS A 388 64.13 28.23 -16.15
N GLY A 389 63.95 29.51 -16.51
CA GLY A 389 62.67 30.07 -16.98
C GLY A 389 61.75 30.58 -15.89
N LYS A 390 61.97 30.26 -14.62
CA LYS A 390 61.20 30.83 -13.53
C LYS A 390 61.56 32.27 -13.27
N THR A 391 60.51 33.05 -12.96
CA THR A 391 60.64 34.48 -12.69
C THR A 391 60.22 34.77 -11.27
N TYR A 392 61.05 35.45 -10.48
CA TYR A 392 60.81 35.81 -9.11
C TYR A 392 60.62 37.31 -8.94
N PRO A 393 59.47 37.77 -8.43
CA PRO A 393 59.27 39.21 -8.23
C PRO A 393 60.10 39.70 -7.06
N LEU A 394 60.69 40.87 -7.25
CA LEU A 394 61.36 41.59 -6.15
C LEU A 394 60.37 42.55 -5.50
N VAL A 395 59.83 42.14 -4.33
CA VAL A 395 58.79 42.90 -3.60
C VAL A 395 59.12 42.93 -2.11
N GLY A 396 58.81 44.03 -1.47
CA GLY A 396 59.18 44.22 -0.05
C GLY A 396 60.41 45.12 0.10
N LYS A 397 60.95 45.21 1.31
CA LYS A 397 62.17 46.01 1.58
C LYS A 397 63.46 45.23 1.29
N VAL A 398 63.45 43.94 1.56
CA VAL A 398 64.59 43.05 1.32
C VAL A 398 64.07 41.68 0.83
N VAL A 399 64.68 41.13 -0.18
CA VAL A 399 64.39 39.79 -0.72
C VAL A 399 65.63 38.94 -0.57
N SER A 400 65.52 37.90 0.28
CA SER A 400 66.65 36.98 0.52
C SER A 400 66.69 35.86 -0.53
N LEU A 401 67.90 35.48 -0.92
CA LEU A 401 68.20 34.40 -1.88
C LEU A 401 69.12 33.37 -1.22
N GLY A 402 68.83 32.10 -1.41
CA GLY A 402 69.66 31.03 -0.88
C GLY A 402 69.07 29.65 -1.08
N SER A 403 69.78 28.58 -0.73
CA SER A 403 69.30 27.22 -0.85
C SER A 403 68.36 26.78 0.29
N GLY A 404 68.38 27.50 1.44
CA GLY A 404 67.59 27.20 2.62
C GLY A 404 66.11 27.57 2.42
N PRO A 405 65.19 26.87 3.11
CA PRO A 405 63.74 27.06 2.96
C PRO A 405 63.25 28.40 3.55
N GLU A 406 64.10 29.07 4.36
CA GLU A 406 63.83 30.35 5.00
C GLU A 406 63.91 31.55 4.05
N ASN A 407 64.49 31.36 2.85
CA ASN A 407 64.69 32.46 1.90
C ASN A 407 63.39 32.79 1.14
N ASN A 408 63.23 34.05 0.76
CA ASN A 408 62.15 34.50 -0.10
C ASN A 408 62.21 33.83 -1.50
N ILE A 409 63.43 33.71 -2.02
CA ILE A 409 63.73 33.02 -3.27
C ILE A 409 64.64 31.86 -2.96
N ARG A 410 64.11 30.65 -3.02
CA ARG A 410 64.88 29.44 -2.81
C ARG A 410 65.52 28.99 -4.12
N ILE A 411 66.84 28.91 -4.12
CA ILE A 411 67.62 28.44 -5.27
C ILE A 411 68.08 27.03 -4.99
N LEU A 412 67.60 26.07 -5.81
CA LEU A 412 67.93 24.66 -5.70
C LEU A 412 69.26 24.38 -6.38
N ASP A 413 70.38 24.76 -5.75
CA ASP A 413 71.75 24.62 -6.25
C ASP A 413 72.64 24.32 -5.06
N GLY A 414 73.39 23.21 -5.12
CA GLY A 414 74.30 22.76 -4.07
C GLY A 414 75.47 23.69 -3.84
N ALA A 415 75.81 24.53 -4.82
CA ALA A 415 76.88 25.54 -4.72
C ALA A 415 76.40 26.88 -4.09
N VAL A 416 75.07 26.98 -3.78
CA VAL A 416 74.45 28.15 -3.16
C VAL A 416 74.35 27.93 -1.65
N SER A 417 74.82 28.86 -0.84
CA SER A 417 74.73 28.82 0.63
C SER A 417 73.28 28.90 1.09
N GLY A 418 72.96 28.36 2.30
CA GLY A 418 71.66 28.43 2.93
C GLY A 418 71.06 29.84 2.89
N LYS A 419 71.72 30.82 3.38
CA LYS A 419 71.55 32.27 3.12
C LYS A 419 72.70 32.73 2.28
N HIS A 420 72.46 33.15 1.02
CA HIS A 420 73.55 33.48 0.11
C HIS A 420 73.65 34.98 -0.18
N ALA A 421 72.55 35.55 -0.59
CA ALA A 421 72.48 36.97 -0.95
C ALA A 421 71.14 37.60 -0.49
N GLY A 422 71.10 38.89 -0.44
CA GLY A 422 69.87 39.69 -0.27
C GLY A 422 69.81 40.81 -1.30
N VAL A 423 68.66 41.04 -1.84
CA VAL A 423 68.39 42.26 -2.63
C VAL A 423 67.64 43.23 -1.79
N SER A 424 68.30 44.36 -1.42
CA SER A 424 67.65 45.50 -0.77
C SER A 424 66.91 46.35 -1.80
N ILE A 425 65.69 46.75 -1.43
CA ILE A 425 64.82 47.52 -2.31
C ILE A 425 64.49 48.84 -1.60
N ASP A 426 65.01 49.90 -2.11
CA ASP A 426 64.75 51.26 -1.59
C ASP A 426 64.21 52.12 -2.75
N ASP A 427 62.95 52.52 -2.69
CA ASP A 427 62.20 53.14 -3.79
C ASP A 427 62.34 52.40 -5.11
N ASN A 428 63.17 52.89 -5.99
CA ASN A 428 63.44 52.29 -7.32
C ASN A 428 64.89 51.80 -7.46
N LYS A 429 65.66 51.78 -6.38
CA LYS A 429 67.05 51.30 -6.34
C LYS A 429 67.07 49.86 -5.78
N PHE A 430 67.75 49.00 -6.47
CA PHE A 430 67.90 47.59 -6.14
C PHE A 430 69.37 47.30 -5.88
N GLU A 431 69.69 46.94 -4.67
CA GLU A 431 71.06 46.62 -4.28
C GLU A 431 71.19 45.18 -3.89
N ILE A 432 72.07 44.43 -4.56
CA ILE A 432 72.44 43.06 -4.13
C ILE A 432 73.57 43.09 -3.12
N VAL A 433 73.44 42.30 -2.07
CA VAL A 433 74.41 42.20 -0.97
C VAL A 433 74.73 40.72 -0.76
N ASP A 434 75.98 40.35 -0.70
CA ASP A 434 76.45 39.03 -0.26
C ASP A 434 76.28 38.88 1.22
N LEU A 435 75.61 37.85 1.69
CA LEU A 435 75.36 37.58 3.09
C LEU A 435 76.36 36.63 3.71
N GLY A 436 77.60 36.67 3.24
CA GLY A 436 78.71 35.79 3.70
C GLY A 436 78.66 34.42 3.03
N SER A 437 78.37 34.37 1.78
CA SER A 437 78.27 33.16 1.03
C SER A 437 79.63 32.49 0.80
N LYS A 438 79.68 31.15 0.66
CA LYS A 438 80.89 30.39 0.42
C LYS A 438 81.54 30.72 -0.93
N ASN A 439 80.75 30.82 -1.97
CA ASN A 439 81.21 31.03 -3.34
C ASN A 439 81.16 32.48 -3.80
N GLY A 440 80.55 33.38 -3.02
CA GLY A 440 80.45 34.79 -3.35
C GLY A 440 79.29 35.05 -4.35
N VAL A 441 78.91 36.31 -4.42
CA VAL A 441 77.95 36.84 -5.44
C VAL A 441 78.74 37.43 -6.56
N LEU A 442 78.48 37.00 -7.82
CA LEU A 442 79.00 37.64 -8.99
C LEU A 442 77.91 38.42 -9.71
N VAL A 443 78.24 39.61 -10.17
CA VAL A 443 77.37 40.40 -11.06
C VAL A 443 78.14 40.69 -12.34
N ASN A 444 77.61 40.23 -13.44
CA ASN A 444 78.24 40.26 -14.79
C ASN A 444 79.64 39.62 -14.76
N GLY A 445 79.78 38.49 -14.06
CA GLY A 445 81.05 37.74 -13.94
C GLY A 445 82.03 38.33 -12.90
N LYS A 446 81.81 39.49 -12.33
CA LYS A 446 82.69 40.15 -11.35
C LYS A 446 82.20 39.91 -9.93
N ARG A 447 83.01 39.33 -9.04
CA ARG A 447 82.68 39.09 -7.65
C ARG A 447 82.45 40.42 -6.91
N THR A 448 81.33 40.54 -6.19
CA THR A 448 80.93 41.78 -5.57
C THR A 448 80.30 41.54 -4.21
N PRO A 449 80.76 42.12 -3.12
CA PRO A 449 80.15 41.99 -1.81
C PRO A 449 78.82 42.78 -1.73
N ARG A 450 78.74 43.89 -2.50
CA ARG A 450 77.56 44.79 -2.56
C ARG A 450 77.57 45.56 -3.87
N ARG A 451 76.41 45.69 -4.56
CA ARG A 451 76.31 46.43 -5.80
C ARG A 451 74.85 46.83 -6.13
N PHE A 452 74.67 48.01 -6.64
CA PHE A 452 73.40 48.42 -7.25
C PHE A 452 73.19 47.70 -8.59
N LEU A 453 72.01 47.12 -8.76
CA LEU A 453 71.65 46.39 -9.96
C LEU A 453 71.07 47.31 -11.04
N ARG A 454 71.55 47.14 -12.24
CA ARG A 454 71.01 47.79 -13.44
C ARG A 454 70.21 46.80 -14.27
N ASN A 455 69.23 47.30 -15.01
CA ASN A 455 68.42 46.44 -15.88
C ASN A 455 69.32 45.66 -16.83
N GLY A 456 69.13 44.34 -16.90
CA GLY A 456 69.92 43.44 -17.69
C GLY A 456 71.10 42.80 -16.96
N ASP A 457 71.46 43.21 -15.73
CA ASP A 457 72.53 42.60 -14.97
C ASP A 457 72.31 41.09 -14.76
N VAL A 458 73.38 40.32 -14.91
CA VAL A 458 73.35 38.88 -14.68
C VAL A 458 74.03 38.59 -13.33
N ILE A 459 73.24 38.07 -12.39
CA ILE A 459 73.66 37.69 -11.05
C ILE A 459 73.96 36.20 -11.08
N THR A 460 75.16 35.81 -10.70
CA THR A 460 75.54 34.42 -10.58
C THR A 460 75.68 34.04 -9.10
N LEU A 461 74.93 33.03 -8.68
CA LEU A 461 74.95 32.44 -7.34
C LEU A 461 75.23 30.91 -7.55
N GLY A 462 76.40 30.45 -7.14
CA GLY A 462 76.84 29.07 -7.43
C GLY A 462 76.84 28.80 -8.95
N MET A 463 76.06 27.84 -9.42
CA MET A 463 75.94 27.51 -10.85
C MET A 463 74.68 28.12 -11.46
N THR A 464 73.88 28.91 -10.67
CA THR A 464 72.61 29.53 -11.10
C THR A 464 72.86 30.95 -11.55
N GLU A 465 72.36 31.29 -12.71
CA GLU A 465 72.40 32.63 -13.29
C GLU A 465 71.02 33.23 -13.32
N LEU A 466 70.91 34.45 -12.76
CA LEU A 466 69.67 35.21 -12.60
C LEU A 466 69.83 36.54 -13.36
N LYS A 467 68.99 36.79 -14.33
CA LYS A 467 68.93 38.10 -14.99
C LYS A 467 68.05 39.04 -14.20
N PHE A 468 68.56 40.21 -13.84
CA PHE A 468 67.77 41.25 -13.23
C PHE A 468 67.02 42.06 -14.32
N GLU A 469 65.72 42.16 -14.18
CA GLU A 469 64.86 42.90 -15.05
C GLU A 469 64.07 43.93 -14.24
N SER A 470 64.21 45.21 -14.56
CA SER A 470 63.45 46.31 -13.93
C SER A 470 62.60 47.00 -14.99
N THR A 471 61.34 47.33 -14.58
CA THR A 471 60.42 48.11 -15.39
C THR A 471 60.55 49.63 -15.13
N VAL A 472 61.41 50.03 -14.19
CA VAL A 472 61.69 51.40 -13.83
C VAL A 472 62.93 51.88 -14.56
N ALA A 473 62.85 53.00 -15.26
CA ALA A 473 64.01 53.62 -15.91
C ALA A 473 65.04 53.98 -14.86
N ALA A 474 66.34 53.68 -15.13
CA ALA A 474 67.42 54.02 -14.25
C ALA A 474 67.45 55.56 -14.06
N GLY A 475 67.21 56.04 -12.85
CA GLY A 475 67.44 57.40 -12.49
C GLY A 475 68.96 57.77 -12.66
N GLY A 476 69.22 58.88 -13.30
CA GLY A 476 70.45 59.40 -13.80
C GLY A 476 71.74 59.10 -13.07
N ASP A 477 72.72 58.89 -13.91
CA ASP A 477 74.11 58.74 -13.57
C ASP A 477 74.64 60.05 -12.95
N GLU A 478 75.11 60.01 -11.70
CA GLU A 478 76.18 60.88 -11.27
C GLU A 478 77.42 59.99 -11.13
N GLU A 479 78.36 60.25 -11.98
CA GLU A 479 79.72 59.82 -11.89
C GLU A 479 80.33 60.33 -10.60
N ALA A 480 80.99 59.50 -9.87
CA ALA A 480 82.12 59.88 -8.95
C ALA A 480 83.23 58.90 -9.27
N ASP A 481 84.15 59.38 -10.04
CA ASP A 481 85.52 58.94 -10.01
C ASP A 481 86.10 59.17 -8.57
N ASP A 482 86.65 58.14 -7.97
CA ASP A 482 88.02 58.00 -7.45
C ASP A 482 88.15 56.65 -6.76
#